data_50c37847eadd78a1a436a85ad4cb67e7
#
_entry.id   50c37847eadd78a1a436a85ad4cb67e7
#
_cell.length_a   1.000
_cell.length_b   1.000
_cell.length_c   1.000
_cell.angle_alpha   90.00
_cell.angle_beta   90.00
_cell.angle_gamma   90.00
#
_symmetry.space_group_name_H-M   'P 1'
#
loop_
_entity.id
_entity.type
_entity.pdbx_description
1 polymer ?
#
loop_
_entity_poly.entity_id
_entity_poly.type
_entity_poly.pdbx_seq_one_letter_code
_entity_poly.pdbx_strand_id
1 'polypeptide(L)'
;MKFTEKLKSLREANGFTQRQIASMLDIDVAVYNRYEKGERYMKRELIDKVAAIYHISADELNKYWLAGQVYSLLYKEENAKEVINMVAEDIVEYGINKMVEE
;
A
#
# COMPACT_ATOMS: atom_id res chain seq x y z
N MET A 1 -10.89 -1.93 1.88
CA MET A 1 -10.27 -0.66 2.32
C MET A 1 -9.02 -0.40 1.49
N LYS A 2 -8.90 0.80 0.95
CA LYS A 2 -7.72 1.19 0.18
C LYS A 2 -6.52 1.46 1.11
N PHE A 3 -5.31 1.38 0.55
CA PHE A 3 -4.10 1.72 1.29
C PHE A 3 -4.17 3.14 1.88
N THR A 4 -4.63 4.10 1.08
CA THR A 4 -4.78 5.50 1.53
C THR A 4 -5.70 5.64 2.73
N GLU A 5 -6.82 4.91 2.71
CA GLU A 5 -7.76 4.89 3.83
C GLU A 5 -7.15 4.20 5.06
N LYS A 6 -6.41 3.11 4.85
CA LYS A 6 -5.72 2.41 5.93
C LYS A 6 -4.70 3.32 6.59
N LEU A 7 -3.92 4.05 5.79
CA LEU A 7 -2.91 4.97 6.27
C LEU A 7 -3.53 6.07 7.16
N LYS A 8 -4.59 6.69 6.67
CA LYS A 8 -5.31 7.73 7.42
C LYS A 8 -5.95 7.16 8.68
N SER A 9 -6.55 5.99 8.60
CA SER A 9 -7.19 5.32 9.72
C SER A 9 -6.19 5.03 10.85
N LEU A 10 -5.01 4.53 10.51
CA LEU A 10 -3.94 4.28 11.48
C LEU A 10 -3.50 5.58 12.17
N ARG A 11 -3.33 6.64 11.38
CA ARG A 11 -2.94 7.93 11.92
C ARG A 11 -3.97 8.48 12.91
N GLU A 12 -5.23 8.48 12.51
CA GLU A 12 -6.31 8.99 13.34
C GLU A 12 -6.52 8.14 14.59
N ALA A 13 -6.43 6.82 14.46
CA ALA A 13 -6.56 5.91 15.60
C ALA A 13 -5.47 6.13 16.66
N ASN A 14 -4.30 6.60 16.23
CA ASN A 14 -3.18 6.90 17.14
C ASN A 14 -3.11 8.37 17.56
N GLY A 15 -4.08 9.17 17.14
CA GLY A 15 -4.17 10.57 17.54
C GLY A 15 -3.10 11.47 16.94
N PHE A 16 -2.48 11.06 15.83
CA PHE A 16 -1.43 11.86 15.19
C PHE A 16 -2.02 12.82 14.16
N THR A 17 -1.41 14.02 14.09
CA THR A 17 -1.62 14.90 12.93
C THR A 17 -0.73 14.44 11.79
N GLN A 18 -1.03 14.92 10.58
CA GLN A 18 -0.16 14.64 9.43
C GLN A 18 1.26 15.15 9.66
N ARG A 19 1.40 16.31 10.30
CA ARG A 19 2.70 16.88 10.63
C ARG A 19 3.50 15.98 11.58
N GLN A 20 2.83 15.41 12.57
CA GLN A 20 3.49 14.54 13.55
C GLN A 20 4.01 13.27 12.89
N ILE A 21 3.18 12.58 12.09
CA ILE A 21 3.63 11.35 11.44
C ILE A 21 4.70 11.64 10.38
N ALA A 22 4.58 12.74 9.65
CA ALA A 22 5.60 13.14 8.68
C ALA A 22 6.95 13.35 9.35
N SER A 23 6.95 14.01 10.51
CA SER A 23 8.16 14.21 11.31
C SER A 23 8.78 12.87 11.74
N MET A 24 7.95 11.94 12.20
CA MET A 24 8.42 10.61 12.63
C MET A 24 8.99 9.81 11.47
N LEU A 25 8.51 10.04 10.25
CA LEU A 25 9.02 9.41 9.03
C LEU A 25 10.17 10.17 8.40
N ASP A 26 10.52 11.33 8.95
CA ASP A 26 11.55 12.21 8.42
C ASP A 26 11.28 12.64 6.97
N ILE A 27 10.04 13.02 6.70
CA ILE A 27 9.61 13.51 5.39
C ILE A 27 8.83 14.81 5.54
N ASP A 28 8.71 15.52 4.43
CA ASP A 28 7.92 16.76 4.36
C ASP A 28 6.42 16.44 4.55
N VAL A 29 5.72 17.28 5.30
CA VAL A 29 4.28 17.08 5.54
C VAL A 29 3.46 17.16 4.26
N ALA A 30 3.88 17.98 3.29
CA ALA A 30 3.20 18.07 2.00
C ALA A 30 3.32 16.75 1.22
N VAL A 31 4.47 16.09 1.29
CA VAL A 31 4.68 14.78 0.68
C VAL A 31 3.79 13.75 1.36
N TYR A 32 3.76 13.74 2.68
CA TYR A 32 2.92 12.81 3.44
C TYR A 32 1.44 12.98 3.08
N ASN A 33 0.99 14.24 2.98
CA ASN A 33 -0.40 14.56 2.60
C ASN A 33 -0.75 13.93 1.25
N ARG A 34 0.17 13.97 0.28
CA ARG A 34 -0.04 13.35 -1.03
C ARG A 34 -0.16 11.84 -0.95
N TYR A 35 0.55 11.20 -0.03
CA TYR A 35 0.41 9.76 0.22
C TYR A 35 -1.00 9.42 0.68
N GLU A 36 -1.56 10.18 1.63
CA GLU A 36 -2.93 9.94 2.10
C GLU A 36 -3.98 10.24 1.04
N LYS A 37 -3.70 11.18 0.13
CA LYS A 37 -4.62 11.50 -0.97
C LYS A 37 -4.52 10.55 -2.16
N GLY A 38 -3.52 9.70 -2.18
CA GLY A 38 -3.29 8.81 -3.32
C GLY A 38 -2.68 9.49 -4.53
N GLU A 39 -2.15 10.70 -4.35
CA GLU A 39 -1.51 11.47 -5.43
C GLU A 39 -0.07 11.05 -5.66
N ARG A 40 0.51 10.34 -4.71
CA ARG A 40 1.89 9.86 -4.77
C ARG A 40 2.00 8.52 -4.06
N TYR A 41 2.76 7.59 -4.64
CA TYR A 41 3.00 6.28 -4.04
C TYR A 41 4.11 6.36 -3.00
N MET A 42 3.85 5.78 -1.84
CA MET A 42 4.85 5.62 -0.79
C MET A 42 5.86 4.56 -1.20
N LYS A 43 7.14 4.80 -0.96
CA LYS A 43 8.18 3.80 -1.21
C LYS A 43 8.06 2.66 -0.21
N ARG A 44 8.44 1.46 -0.63
CA ARG A 44 8.34 0.26 0.20
C ARG A 44 9.12 0.40 1.52
N GLU A 45 10.26 1.05 1.49
CA GLU A 45 11.08 1.29 2.70
C GLU A 45 10.32 2.11 3.75
N LEU A 46 9.48 3.05 3.31
CA LEU A 46 8.65 3.83 4.22
C LEU A 46 7.51 2.99 4.80
N ILE A 47 7.02 2.01 4.08
CA ILE A 47 5.98 1.10 4.58
C ILE A 47 6.47 0.39 5.84
N ASP A 48 7.70 -0.08 5.82
CA ASP A 48 8.29 -0.77 6.97
C ASP A 48 8.38 0.16 8.19
N LYS A 49 8.76 1.42 7.96
CA LYS A 49 8.82 2.43 9.03
C LYS A 49 7.43 2.75 9.60
N VAL A 50 6.44 2.89 8.73
CA VAL A 50 5.05 3.13 9.15
C VAL A 50 4.54 1.97 9.99
N ALA A 51 4.77 0.75 9.54
CA ALA A 51 4.38 -0.45 10.27
C ALA A 51 5.02 -0.49 11.67
N ALA A 52 6.31 -0.14 11.77
CA ALA A 52 7.02 -0.10 13.03
C ALA A 52 6.43 0.97 13.98
N ILE A 53 6.12 2.16 13.46
CA ILE A 53 5.55 3.25 14.25
C ILE A 53 4.21 2.85 14.85
N TYR A 54 3.35 2.19 14.06
CA TYR A 54 2.01 1.80 14.51
C TYR A 54 1.96 0.41 15.14
N HIS A 55 3.10 -0.27 15.27
CA HIS A 55 3.20 -1.62 15.87
C HIS A 55 2.29 -2.63 15.17
N ILE A 56 2.26 -2.58 13.84
CA ILE A 56 1.52 -3.53 13.02
C ILE A 56 2.48 -4.31 12.14
N SER A 57 2.02 -5.44 11.61
CA SER A 57 2.81 -6.27 10.72
C SER A 57 3.13 -5.53 9.42
N ALA A 58 4.40 -5.52 9.03
CA ALA A 58 4.82 -4.97 7.74
C ALA A 58 4.18 -5.73 6.59
N ASP A 59 4.04 -7.05 6.70
CA ASP A 59 3.36 -7.87 5.69
C ASP A 59 1.92 -7.43 5.49
N GLU A 60 1.21 -7.16 6.58
CA GLU A 60 -0.18 -6.71 6.53
C GLU A 60 -0.29 -5.39 5.78
N LEU A 61 0.56 -4.43 6.14
CA LEU A 61 0.53 -3.11 5.50
C LEU A 61 0.97 -3.20 4.03
N ASN A 62 1.94 -4.05 3.71
CA ASN A 62 2.39 -4.29 2.34
C ASN A 62 1.28 -4.85 1.44
N LYS A 63 0.40 -5.67 1.98
CA LYS A 63 -0.77 -6.18 1.22
C LYS A 63 -1.64 -5.03 0.73
N TYR A 64 -1.94 -4.08 1.62
CA TYR A 64 -2.71 -2.89 1.25
C TYR A 64 -1.98 -2.05 0.21
N TRP A 65 -0.68 -1.87 0.39
CA TRP A 65 0.14 -1.09 -0.52
C TRP A 65 0.16 -1.68 -1.93
N LEU A 66 0.40 -2.98 -2.04
CA LEU A 66 0.40 -3.70 -3.33
C LEU A 66 -0.98 -3.70 -3.97
N ALA A 67 -2.02 -3.97 -3.18
CA ALA A 67 -3.39 -3.94 -3.69
C ALA A 67 -3.75 -2.56 -4.23
N GLY A 68 -3.27 -1.49 -3.59
CA GLY A 68 -3.46 -0.14 -4.07
C GLY A 68 -2.81 0.12 -5.41
N GLN A 69 -1.62 -0.42 -5.64
CA GLN A 69 -0.93 -0.29 -6.92
C GLN A 69 -1.64 -1.05 -8.03
N VAL A 70 -2.10 -2.26 -7.74
CA VAL A 70 -2.86 -3.07 -8.70
C VAL A 70 -4.19 -2.38 -9.03
N TYR A 71 -4.87 -1.85 -8.01
CA TYR A 71 -6.10 -1.09 -8.22
C TYR A 71 -5.86 0.10 -9.15
N SER A 72 -4.79 0.85 -8.94
CA SER A 72 -4.46 2.00 -9.78
C SER A 72 -4.18 1.61 -11.23
N LEU A 73 -3.67 0.42 -11.45
CA LEU A 73 -3.44 -0.10 -12.81
C LEU A 73 -4.74 -0.45 -13.51
N LEU A 74 -5.71 -0.97 -12.79
CA LEU A 74 -6.88 -1.62 -13.37
C LEU A 74 -8.20 -0.87 -13.22
N TYR A 75 -8.30 0.13 -12.35
CA TYR A 75 -9.61 0.66 -11.96
C TYR A 75 -10.43 1.27 -13.11
N LYS A 76 -9.77 1.68 -14.19
CA LYS A 76 -10.46 2.25 -15.37
C LYS A 76 -10.83 1.19 -16.41
N GLU A 77 -10.37 -0.05 -16.24
CA GLU A 77 -10.64 -1.11 -17.18
C GLU A 77 -11.99 -1.75 -16.91
N GLU A 78 -12.82 -1.92 -17.95
CA GLU A 78 -14.14 -2.54 -17.80
C GLU A 78 -14.04 -3.99 -17.33
N ASN A 79 -13.00 -4.70 -17.77
CA ASN A 79 -12.79 -6.10 -17.44
C ASN A 79 -11.79 -6.30 -16.31
N ALA A 80 -11.62 -5.32 -15.43
CA ALA A 80 -10.63 -5.35 -14.35
C ALA A 80 -10.77 -6.60 -13.47
N LYS A 81 -12.00 -6.97 -13.12
CA LYS A 81 -12.26 -8.14 -12.28
C LYS A 81 -11.82 -9.42 -12.96
N GLU A 82 -12.08 -9.56 -14.26
CA GLU A 82 -11.63 -10.73 -15.02
C GLU A 82 -10.11 -10.81 -15.07
N VAL A 83 -9.46 -9.68 -15.30
CA VAL A 83 -8.00 -9.59 -15.32
C VAL A 83 -7.41 -10.01 -13.97
N ILE A 84 -7.97 -9.52 -12.87
CA ILE A 84 -7.52 -9.90 -11.53
C ILE A 84 -7.68 -11.40 -11.30
N ASN A 85 -8.79 -11.98 -11.74
CA ASN A 85 -9.02 -13.42 -11.61
C ASN A 85 -7.99 -14.22 -12.39
N MET A 86 -7.63 -13.77 -13.59
CA MET A 86 -6.58 -14.41 -14.40
C MET A 86 -5.23 -14.38 -13.66
N VAL A 87 -4.89 -13.23 -13.07
CA VAL A 87 -3.65 -13.09 -12.31
C VAL A 87 -3.67 -14.01 -11.08
N ALA A 88 -4.79 -14.06 -10.38
CA ALA A 88 -4.94 -14.93 -9.20
C ALA A 88 -4.74 -16.42 -9.59
N GLU A 89 -5.32 -16.85 -10.69
CA GLU A 89 -5.16 -18.21 -11.21
C GLU A 89 -3.70 -18.51 -11.56
N ASP A 90 -3.01 -17.55 -12.20
CA ASP A 90 -1.60 -17.69 -12.54
C ASP A 90 -0.73 -17.83 -11.28
N ILE A 91 -1.03 -17.06 -10.24
CA ILE A 91 -0.30 -17.15 -8.97
C ILE A 91 -0.50 -18.55 -8.36
N VAL A 92 -1.72 -19.08 -8.38
CA VAL A 92 -2.01 -20.41 -7.87
C VAL A 92 -1.29 -21.49 -8.68
N GLU A 93 -1.32 -21.37 -10.02
CA GLU A 93 -0.73 -22.37 -10.92
C GLU A 93 0.79 -22.32 -10.94
N TYR A 94 1.37 -21.14 -11.12
CA TYR A 94 2.82 -20.98 -11.30
C TYR A 94 3.55 -20.60 -10.04
N GLY A 95 2.96 -19.74 -9.22
CA GLY A 95 3.56 -19.24 -7.98
C GLY A 95 4.83 -18.42 -8.26
N ILE A 96 5.36 -17.83 -7.19
CA ILE A 96 6.55 -16.99 -7.27
C ILE A 96 7.81 -17.82 -7.56
N ASN A 97 7.90 -19.04 -7.02
CA ASN A 97 9.09 -19.87 -7.16
C ASN A 97 9.33 -20.30 -8.60
N LYS A 98 8.28 -20.63 -9.34
CA LYS A 98 8.40 -20.98 -10.76
C LYS A 98 8.89 -19.82 -11.61
N MET A 99 8.44 -18.61 -11.30
CA MET A 99 8.87 -17.41 -12.01
C MET A 99 10.35 -17.11 -11.75
N VAL A 100 10.82 -17.38 -10.55
CA VAL A 100 12.23 -17.17 -10.18
C VAL A 100 13.14 -18.17 -10.86
N GLU A 101 12.70 -19.42 -11.05
CA GLU A 101 13.48 -20.48 -11.69
C GLU A 101 13.65 -20.28 -13.18
N GLU A 102 12.77 -19.55 -13.81
CA GLU A 102 12.84 -19.24 -15.23
C GLU A 102 13.78 -18.07 -15.53
#